data_3b9ea1da7f365edfd2b4a1adbaa0e546
#
_entry.id   3b9ea1da7f365edfd2b4a1adbaa0e546
#
_cell.length_a   1.000
_cell.length_b   1.000
_cell.length_c   1.000
_cell.angle_alpha   90.00
_cell.angle_beta   90.00
_cell.angle_gamma   90.00
#
_symmetry.space_group_name_H-M   'P 1'
#
loop_
_entity.id
_entity.type
_entity.pdbx_description
1 polymer ?
#
loop_
_entity_poly.entity_id
_entity_poly.type
_entity_poly.pdbx_seq_one_letter_code
_entity_poly.pdbx_strand_id
1 'polypeptide(L)'
;NAVSYGRTMTNQWGTLCLPFEIKSDQYATCKFYELKEVKETEIVLTEVTGNIPAGTPVLVRRTTESTDISLNATDAAVTTAPAAGSTADGLSLVGRFTASEALSADSYIISNNKFWRVSDLTSDVTDVKVGPFRAYLQSNGVQNVRMMSLSIGDDDTTAIDVLNAADEGEAEIYDLNGHRLQGLQKGMNIVKRGNKTTKVIIK
;
A
#
# COMPACT_ATOMS: atom_id res chain seq x y z
N ASN A 1 -23.35 7.83 17.47
CA ASN A 1 -23.71 6.96 16.35
C ASN A 1 -22.61 5.91 16.17
N ALA A 2 -23.01 4.63 15.99
CA ALA A 2 -22.08 3.58 15.62
C ALA A 2 -22.00 3.46 14.09
N VAL A 3 -20.81 3.32 13.55
CA VAL A 3 -20.55 3.09 12.13
C VAL A 3 -19.63 1.89 11.98
N SER A 4 -19.78 1.15 10.89
CA SER A 4 -18.94 0.01 10.59
C SER A 4 -18.62 -0.02 9.10
N TYR A 5 -17.44 -0.53 8.78
CA TYR A 5 -17.00 -0.79 7.42
C TYR A 5 -16.43 -2.20 7.33
N GLY A 6 -16.95 -2.97 6.39
CA GLY A 6 -16.47 -4.32 6.09
C GLY A 6 -16.06 -4.46 4.63
N ARG A 7 -14.97 -5.17 4.37
CA ARG A 7 -14.46 -5.43 3.04
C ARG A 7 -13.66 -6.71 2.97
N THR A 8 -13.90 -7.51 1.93
CA THR A 8 -13.05 -8.62 1.54
C THR A 8 -11.97 -8.14 0.58
N MET A 9 -10.70 -8.39 0.91
CA MET A 9 -9.54 -8.09 0.08
C MET A 9 -8.85 -9.38 -0.34
N THR A 10 -8.91 -9.73 -1.61
CA THR A 10 -8.19 -10.89 -2.17
C THR A 10 -6.69 -10.61 -2.30
N ASN A 11 -6.32 -9.38 -2.66
CA ASN A 11 -4.93 -8.93 -2.72
C ASN A 11 -4.43 -8.48 -1.34
N GLN A 12 -3.12 -8.56 -1.11
CA GLN A 12 -2.50 -8.12 0.14
C GLN A 12 -2.62 -6.60 0.32
N TRP A 13 -2.48 -5.83 -0.76
CA TRP A 13 -2.54 -4.38 -0.77
C TRP A 13 -3.84 -3.85 -1.36
N GLY A 14 -4.30 -2.73 -0.84
CA GLY A 14 -5.44 -1.98 -1.35
C GLY A 14 -5.38 -0.52 -0.93
N THR A 15 -6.42 0.22 -1.25
CA THR A 15 -6.61 1.61 -0.79
C THR A 15 -7.90 1.74 0.00
N LEU A 16 -7.95 2.70 0.90
CA LEU A 16 -9.09 2.98 1.76
C LEU A 16 -9.24 4.48 1.97
N CYS A 17 -10.50 4.95 2.07
CA CYS A 17 -10.83 6.30 2.47
C CYS A 17 -12.20 6.26 3.15
N LEU A 18 -12.24 6.35 4.48
CA LEU A 18 -13.48 6.23 5.25
C LEU A 18 -13.96 7.60 5.75
N PRO A 19 -15.28 7.81 5.83
CA PRO A 19 -15.83 9.07 6.32
C PRO A 19 -15.76 9.22 7.84
N PHE A 20 -15.17 8.26 8.57
CA PHE A 20 -14.98 8.29 10.02
C PHE A 20 -13.53 7.97 10.38
N GLU A 21 -13.12 8.35 11.59
CA GLU A 21 -11.79 8.09 12.13
C GLU A 21 -11.53 6.58 12.30
N ILE A 22 -10.36 6.10 11.89
CA ILE A 22 -9.89 4.74 12.18
C ILE A 22 -8.91 4.84 13.36
N LYS A 23 -9.26 4.20 14.47
CA LYS A 23 -8.41 4.18 15.66
C LYS A 23 -7.32 3.13 15.56
N SER A 24 -6.15 3.41 16.09
CA SER A 24 -4.98 2.53 16.03
C SER A 24 -5.17 1.18 16.74
N ASP A 25 -6.11 1.07 17.67
CA ASP A 25 -6.50 -0.20 18.33
C ASP A 25 -7.22 -1.20 17.40
N GLN A 26 -7.60 -0.77 16.20
CA GLN A 26 -8.26 -1.62 15.19
C GLN A 26 -7.30 -2.21 14.14
N TYR A 27 -5.99 -2.03 14.30
CA TYR A 27 -4.96 -2.47 13.33
C TYR A 27 -4.58 -3.96 13.43
N ALA A 28 -5.37 -4.77 14.10
CA ALA A 28 -5.05 -6.18 14.35
C ALA A 28 -4.93 -7.03 13.07
N THR A 29 -5.73 -6.75 12.04
CA THR A 29 -5.78 -7.54 10.80
C THR A 29 -5.20 -6.83 9.58
N CYS A 30 -4.86 -5.56 9.72
CA CYS A 30 -4.31 -4.75 8.64
C CYS A 30 -3.46 -3.62 9.20
N LYS A 31 -2.56 -3.12 8.38
CA LYS A 31 -1.75 -1.93 8.63
C LYS A 31 -2.04 -0.89 7.56
N PHE A 32 -1.82 0.38 7.89
CA PHE A 32 -2.09 1.50 7.02
C PHE A 32 -0.82 2.28 6.71
N TYR A 33 -0.78 2.86 5.51
CA TYR A 33 0.42 3.50 5.00
C TYR A 33 0.08 4.76 4.23
N GLU A 34 1.04 5.69 4.24
CA GLU A 34 1.05 6.92 3.45
C GLU A 34 2.22 6.93 2.48
N LEU A 35 2.12 7.78 1.45
CA LEU A 35 3.22 7.99 0.51
C LEU A 35 4.37 8.70 1.22
N LYS A 36 5.60 8.19 1.07
CA LYS A 36 6.83 8.80 1.60
C LYS A 36 7.70 9.38 0.48
N GLU A 37 7.97 8.58 -0.54
CA GLU A 37 8.88 8.90 -1.64
C GLU A 37 8.54 8.07 -2.87
N VAL A 38 8.86 8.55 -4.07
CA VAL A 38 8.79 7.78 -5.32
C VAL A 38 10.18 7.63 -5.91
N LYS A 39 10.63 6.40 -6.09
CA LYS A 39 11.92 6.04 -6.68
C LYS A 39 11.69 5.34 -8.00
N GLU A 40 11.97 6.00 -9.13
CA GLU A 40 11.81 5.43 -10.46
C GLU A 40 10.49 4.66 -10.65
N THR A 41 10.48 3.36 -10.39
CA THR A 41 9.33 2.44 -10.52
C THR A 41 8.81 1.92 -9.17
N GLU A 42 9.19 2.55 -8.06
CA GLU A 42 8.85 2.13 -6.72
C GLU A 42 8.24 3.28 -5.91
N ILE A 43 7.15 3.01 -5.22
CA ILE A 43 6.56 3.90 -4.22
C ILE A 43 6.99 3.42 -2.85
N VAL A 44 7.76 4.23 -2.16
CA VAL A 44 8.16 4.01 -0.77
C VAL A 44 7.06 4.54 0.14
N LEU A 45 6.64 3.71 1.08
CA LEU A 45 5.56 4.00 2.01
C LEU A 45 6.09 4.14 3.44
N THR A 46 5.41 4.94 4.24
CA THR A 46 5.60 5.00 5.69
C THR A 46 4.38 4.45 6.41
N GLU A 47 4.58 3.66 7.47
CA GLU A 47 3.48 3.10 8.26
C GLU A 47 2.83 4.19 9.11
N VAL A 48 1.49 4.21 9.12
CA VAL A 48 0.70 5.05 10.03
C VAL A 48 0.47 4.29 11.32
N THR A 49 1.04 4.77 12.42
CA THR A 49 0.94 4.15 13.75
C THR A 49 -0.12 4.79 14.65
N GLY A 50 -0.53 6.02 14.33
CA GLY A 50 -1.57 6.76 15.05
C GLY A 50 -2.97 6.55 14.48
N ASN A 51 -3.96 7.25 15.03
CA ASN A 51 -5.30 7.27 14.45
C ASN A 51 -5.28 7.94 13.08
N ILE A 52 -6.14 7.44 12.18
CA ILE A 52 -6.34 8.01 10.85
C ILE A 52 -7.59 8.88 10.90
N PRO A 53 -7.48 10.20 10.71
CA PRO A 53 -8.63 11.10 10.72
C PRO A 53 -9.68 10.75 9.67
N ALA A 54 -10.95 11.08 9.95
CA ALA A 54 -12.04 10.91 9.01
C ALA A 54 -11.74 11.56 7.65
N GLY A 55 -11.97 10.82 6.57
CA GLY A 55 -11.76 11.30 5.20
C GLY A 55 -10.34 11.15 4.68
N THR A 56 -9.37 10.77 5.50
CA THR A 56 -7.98 10.62 5.06
C THR A 56 -7.82 9.37 4.19
N PRO A 57 -7.38 9.50 2.93
CA PRO A 57 -7.08 8.35 2.10
C PRO A 57 -5.73 7.72 2.49
N VAL A 58 -5.70 6.40 2.58
CA VAL A 58 -4.52 5.62 2.95
C VAL A 58 -4.41 4.36 2.10
N LEU A 59 -3.20 3.80 2.03
CA LEU A 59 -3.01 2.44 1.59
C LEU A 59 -3.28 1.50 2.78
N VAL A 60 -3.80 0.33 2.49
CA VAL A 60 -4.06 -0.72 3.48
C VAL A 60 -3.39 -2.02 3.05
N ARG A 61 -2.69 -2.66 3.98
CA ARG A 61 -2.05 -3.96 3.81
C ARG A 61 -2.63 -4.94 4.81
N ARG A 62 -3.07 -6.11 4.33
CA ARG A 62 -3.45 -7.22 5.23
C ARG A 62 -2.22 -7.79 5.91
N THR A 63 -2.33 -8.09 7.19
CA THR A 63 -1.26 -8.69 8.01
C THR A 63 -1.53 -10.15 8.36
N THR A 64 -2.72 -10.65 8.05
CA THR A 64 -3.18 -12.01 8.34
C THR A 64 -3.64 -12.71 7.06
N GLU A 65 -3.81 -14.03 7.14
CA GLU A 65 -4.43 -14.85 6.08
C GLU A 65 -5.91 -14.51 5.86
N SER A 66 -6.56 -13.85 6.83
CA SER A 66 -7.94 -13.39 6.67
C SER A 66 -8.02 -12.37 5.54
N THR A 67 -8.96 -12.59 4.63
CA THR A 67 -9.26 -11.66 3.54
C THR A 67 -10.17 -10.51 3.98
N ASP A 68 -10.78 -10.59 5.16
CA ASP A 68 -11.76 -9.63 5.62
C ASP A 68 -11.13 -8.55 6.51
N ILE A 69 -11.43 -7.31 6.17
CA ILE A 69 -11.17 -6.14 6.99
C ILE A 69 -12.49 -5.69 7.60
N SER A 70 -12.52 -5.52 8.92
CA SER A 70 -13.64 -4.97 9.67
C SER A 70 -13.15 -3.82 10.54
N LEU A 71 -13.70 -2.64 10.33
CA LEU A 71 -13.37 -1.42 11.06
C LEU A 71 -14.66 -0.83 11.63
N ASN A 72 -14.62 -0.48 12.91
CA ASN A 72 -15.81 0.00 13.62
C ASN A 72 -15.48 1.28 14.38
N ALA A 73 -16.42 2.19 14.48
CA ALA A 73 -16.30 3.36 15.34
C ALA A 73 -17.63 3.62 16.07
N THR A 74 -17.53 3.90 17.36
CA THR A 74 -18.65 4.34 18.22
C THR A 74 -18.51 5.84 18.46
N ASP A 75 -19.62 6.54 18.48
CA ASP A 75 -19.70 8.00 18.64
C ASP A 75 -18.86 8.79 17.61
N ALA A 76 -18.72 8.20 16.42
CA ALA A 76 -17.91 8.77 15.37
C ALA A 76 -18.53 10.04 14.77
N ALA A 77 -17.73 11.08 14.67
CA ALA A 77 -17.98 12.17 13.74
C ALA A 77 -17.76 11.66 12.31
N VAL A 78 -18.71 11.96 11.43
CA VAL A 78 -18.66 11.56 10.03
C VAL A 78 -18.43 12.80 9.16
N THR A 79 -17.40 12.77 8.31
CA THR A 79 -17.18 13.81 7.30
C THR A 79 -17.95 13.50 6.02
N THR A 80 -18.32 14.53 5.27
CA THR A 80 -19.08 14.43 4.01
C THR A 80 -18.19 14.46 2.77
N ALA A 81 -16.90 14.80 2.92
CA ALA A 81 -15.94 14.87 1.83
C ALA A 81 -14.59 14.25 2.24
N PRO A 82 -13.87 13.60 1.30
CA PRO A 82 -12.49 13.18 1.53
C PRO A 82 -11.58 14.35 1.87
N ALA A 83 -10.63 14.11 2.77
CA ALA A 83 -9.53 15.03 3.04
C ALA A 83 -8.44 14.90 1.98
N ALA A 84 -7.51 15.85 1.96
CA ALA A 84 -6.29 15.72 1.17
C ALA A 84 -5.48 14.53 1.68
N GLY A 85 -5.01 13.69 0.75
CA GLY A 85 -4.15 12.56 1.07
C GLY A 85 -2.67 12.92 1.05
N SER A 86 -1.83 11.94 1.38
CA SER A 86 -0.39 12.08 1.29
C SER A 86 0.07 12.33 -0.15
N THR A 87 1.18 13.06 -0.28
CA THR A 87 1.79 13.40 -1.56
C THR A 87 3.27 13.04 -1.54
N ALA A 88 3.79 12.56 -2.66
CA ALA A 88 5.22 12.30 -2.84
C ALA A 88 5.58 12.48 -4.32
N ASP A 89 6.61 13.23 -4.61
CA ASP A 89 7.26 13.38 -5.92
C ASP A 89 6.28 13.52 -7.11
N GLY A 90 5.26 14.35 -6.95
CA GLY A 90 4.25 14.62 -7.99
C GLY A 90 3.10 13.62 -8.06
N LEU A 91 3.03 12.65 -7.15
CA LEU A 91 1.87 11.81 -6.93
C LEU A 91 1.07 12.28 -5.71
N SER A 92 -0.24 12.19 -5.77
CA SER A 92 -1.16 12.48 -4.66
C SER A 92 -2.14 11.33 -4.48
N LEU A 93 -2.34 10.88 -3.26
CA LEU A 93 -3.36 9.89 -2.96
C LEU A 93 -4.72 10.58 -2.82
N VAL A 94 -5.67 10.25 -3.67
CA VAL A 94 -6.99 10.90 -3.77
C VAL A 94 -8.08 9.94 -3.33
N GLY A 95 -8.77 10.28 -2.24
CA GLY A 95 -9.86 9.47 -1.68
C GLY A 95 -11.20 9.69 -2.37
N ARG A 96 -12.08 8.68 -2.28
CA ARG A 96 -13.46 8.72 -2.75
C ARG A 96 -14.40 8.05 -1.76
N PHE A 97 -15.51 8.70 -1.45
CA PHE A 97 -16.62 8.11 -0.66
C PHE A 97 -17.65 7.43 -1.54
N THR A 98 -17.76 7.87 -2.79
CA THR A 98 -18.59 7.27 -3.84
C THR A 98 -17.73 6.75 -4.97
N ALA A 99 -18.29 5.98 -5.88
CA ALA A 99 -17.58 5.60 -7.10
C ALA A 99 -17.08 6.85 -7.84
N SER A 100 -15.86 6.77 -8.39
CA SER A 100 -15.33 7.89 -9.17
C SER A 100 -16.02 7.99 -10.53
N GLU A 101 -15.95 9.18 -11.14
CA GLU A 101 -16.02 9.30 -12.59
C GLU A 101 -14.83 8.56 -13.23
N ALA A 102 -14.79 8.48 -14.55
CA ALA A 102 -13.66 7.93 -15.27
C ALA A 102 -12.38 8.67 -14.87
N LEU A 103 -11.34 7.91 -14.51
CA LEU A 103 -10.05 8.47 -14.10
C LEU A 103 -9.29 8.98 -15.31
N SER A 104 -8.47 10.00 -15.10
CA SER A 104 -7.56 10.50 -16.14
C SER A 104 -6.52 9.45 -16.53
N ALA A 105 -6.05 9.52 -17.77
CA ALA A 105 -5.04 8.60 -18.31
C ALA A 105 -3.76 8.51 -17.47
N ASP A 106 -3.41 9.59 -16.78
CA ASP A 106 -2.21 9.71 -15.95
C ASP A 106 -2.43 9.30 -14.48
N SER A 107 -3.64 8.88 -14.12
CA SER A 107 -3.91 8.33 -12.80
C SER A 107 -3.40 6.89 -12.70
N TYR A 108 -3.25 6.42 -11.46
CA TYR A 108 -2.87 5.03 -11.17
C TYR A 108 -3.88 4.39 -10.24
N ILE A 109 -4.20 3.13 -10.52
CA ILE A 109 -5.03 2.29 -9.65
C ILE A 109 -4.22 1.09 -9.14
N ILE A 110 -4.57 0.61 -7.95
CA ILE A 110 -3.93 -0.57 -7.38
C ILE A 110 -4.59 -1.85 -7.91
N SER A 111 -3.77 -2.75 -8.44
CA SER A 111 -4.16 -4.08 -8.88
C SER A 111 -2.98 -5.03 -8.72
N ASN A 112 -3.23 -6.27 -8.25
CA ASN A 112 -2.19 -7.28 -8.03
C ASN A 112 -0.99 -6.74 -7.24
N ASN A 113 -1.27 -6.01 -6.14
CA ASN A 113 -0.28 -5.42 -5.22
C ASN A 113 0.68 -4.39 -5.87
N LYS A 114 0.30 -3.78 -6.98
CA LYS A 114 1.07 -2.76 -7.69
C LYS A 114 0.13 -1.64 -8.14
N PHE A 115 0.68 -0.44 -8.35
CA PHE A 115 -0.02 0.63 -9.02
C PHE A 115 0.22 0.57 -10.52
N TRP A 116 -0.85 0.64 -11.29
CA TRP A 116 -0.85 0.59 -12.74
C TRP A 116 -1.42 1.90 -13.29
N ARG A 117 -0.74 2.46 -14.28
CA ARG A 117 -1.21 3.65 -14.97
C ARG A 117 -2.47 3.31 -15.75
N VAL A 118 -3.47 4.18 -15.67
CA VAL A 118 -4.79 3.96 -16.27
C VAL A 118 -4.69 3.79 -17.79
N SER A 119 -3.88 4.60 -18.47
CA SER A 119 -3.66 4.49 -19.93
C SER A 119 -3.08 3.15 -20.38
N ASP A 120 -2.43 2.39 -19.49
CA ASP A 120 -1.78 1.12 -19.81
C ASP A 120 -2.64 -0.11 -19.48
N LEU A 121 -3.82 0.09 -18.85
CA LEU A 121 -4.72 -1.00 -18.46
C LEU A 121 -5.69 -1.42 -19.57
N THR A 122 -6.12 -0.47 -20.38
CA THR A 122 -7.09 -0.67 -21.46
C THR A 122 -6.84 0.29 -22.59
N SER A 123 -7.25 -0.07 -23.81
CA SER A 123 -7.27 0.83 -24.96
C SER A 123 -8.36 1.89 -24.85
N ASP A 124 -9.39 1.63 -24.05
CA ASP A 124 -10.47 2.57 -23.73
C ASP A 124 -10.38 2.99 -22.26
N VAL A 125 -9.72 4.10 -22.01
CA VAL A 125 -9.46 4.65 -20.68
C VAL A 125 -10.74 5.18 -20.01
N THR A 126 -11.83 5.36 -20.76
CA THR A 126 -13.05 6.00 -20.26
C THR A 126 -13.78 5.20 -19.17
N ASP A 127 -13.53 3.90 -19.10
CA ASP A 127 -14.23 3.01 -18.16
C ASP A 127 -13.47 2.69 -16.87
N VAL A 128 -12.22 3.18 -16.73
CA VAL A 128 -11.44 2.91 -15.51
C VAL A 128 -11.92 3.80 -14.37
N LYS A 129 -12.48 3.17 -13.33
CA LYS A 129 -13.06 3.83 -12.14
C LYS A 129 -12.60 3.15 -10.86
N VAL A 130 -12.61 3.88 -9.76
CA VAL A 130 -12.46 3.30 -8.41
C VAL A 130 -13.81 3.30 -7.70
N GLY A 131 -14.08 2.23 -6.95
CA GLY A 131 -15.31 2.07 -6.19
C GLY A 131 -15.38 3.00 -4.96
N PRO A 132 -16.52 2.96 -4.23
CA PRO A 132 -16.70 3.74 -3.02
C PRO A 132 -15.68 3.35 -1.95
N PHE A 133 -15.34 4.32 -1.09
CA PHE A 133 -14.41 4.16 0.04
C PHE A 133 -13.02 3.66 -0.37
N ARG A 134 -12.56 4.06 -1.56
CA ARG A 134 -11.26 3.76 -2.13
C ARG A 134 -10.45 5.02 -2.35
N ALA A 135 -9.19 4.81 -2.74
CA ALA A 135 -8.35 5.88 -3.24
C ALA A 135 -7.59 5.42 -4.48
N TYR A 136 -7.08 6.38 -5.24
CA TYR A 136 -6.22 6.19 -6.40
C TYR A 136 -5.08 7.21 -6.34
N LEU A 137 -4.03 7.02 -7.14
CA LEU A 137 -2.99 8.02 -7.27
C LEU A 137 -3.30 8.94 -8.46
N GLN A 138 -3.27 10.23 -8.19
CA GLN A 138 -3.30 11.28 -9.21
C GLN A 138 -1.87 11.72 -9.49
N SER A 139 -1.44 11.65 -10.73
CA SER A 139 -0.17 12.23 -11.18
C SER A 139 -0.37 13.69 -11.58
N ASN A 140 0.55 14.54 -11.18
CA ASN A 140 0.64 15.95 -11.61
C ASN A 140 1.54 16.10 -12.86
N GLY A 141 1.56 15.10 -13.74
CA GLY A 141 2.26 15.13 -15.02
C GLY A 141 3.75 14.77 -14.98
N VAL A 142 4.30 14.42 -13.82
CA VAL A 142 5.73 14.11 -13.64
C VAL A 142 6.05 12.64 -13.88
N GLN A 143 5.07 11.74 -13.67
CA GLN A 143 5.30 10.30 -13.73
C GLN A 143 4.75 9.69 -15.02
N ASN A 144 5.65 9.11 -15.83
CA ASN A 144 5.30 8.39 -17.07
C ASN A 144 5.52 6.86 -16.96
N VAL A 145 5.61 6.36 -15.73
CA VAL A 145 5.89 4.95 -15.47
C VAL A 145 4.61 4.14 -15.63
N ARG A 146 4.68 3.02 -16.37
CA ARG A 146 3.53 2.14 -16.60
C ARG A 146 3.01 1.50 -15.32
N MET A 147 3.93 1.08 -14.44
CA MET A 147 3.64 0.32 -13.23
C MET A 147 4.64 0.69 -12.13
N MET A 148 4.14 0.81 -10.91
CA MET A 148 4.97 1.05 -9.73
C MET A 148 4.75 -0.05 -8.68
N SER A 149 5.84 -0.59 -8.16
CA SER A 149 5.85 -1.49 -7.00
C SER A 149 5.70 -0.71 -5.71
N LEU A 150 5.36 -1.41 -4.62
CA LEU A 150 5.26 -0.84 -3.29
C LEU A 150 6.38 -1.40 -2.41
N SER A 151 7.04 -0.53 -1.66
CA SER A 151 7.96 -0.89 -0.59
C SER A 151 7.64 -0.10 0.68
N ILE A 152 8.08 -0.61 1.82
CA ILE A 152 7.94 0.05 3.10
C ILE A 152 9.29 0.69 3.41
N GLY A 153 9.28 2.00 3.72
CA GLY A 153 10.51 2.72 4.04
C GLY A 153 11.12 2.27 5.39
N ASP A 154 12.43 2.36 5.47
CA ASP A 154 13.35 1.72 6.42
C ASP A 154 13.23 2.14 7.91
N ASP A 155 12.13 2.68 8.38
CA ASP A 155 12.09 2.99 9.82
C ASP A 155 11.73 1.79 10.70
N ASP A 156 11.16 0.67 10.14
CA ASP A 156 10.85 -0.56 10.90
C ASP A 156 10.63 -1.81 10.02
N THR A 157 11.37 -2.05 8.95
CA THR A 157 11.32 -3.37 8.31
C THR A 157 11.95 -4.41 9.22
N THR A 158 11.12 -5.15 9.94
CA THR A 158 11.58 -6.42 10.52
C THR A 158 11.94 -7.36 9.37
N ALA A 159 13.02 -8.12 9.51
CA ALA A 159 13.47 -9.09 8.52
C ALA A 159 12.37 -10.06 8.02
N ILE A 160 11.32 -10.23 8.80
CA ILE A 160 10.12 -11.03 8.50
C ILE A 160 9.28 -10.40 7.37
N ASP A 161 9.15 -9.08 7.30
CA ASP A 161 8.38 -8.41 6.24
C ASP A 161 9.05 -8.53 4.86
N VAL A 162 10.38 -8.56 4.83
CA VAL A 162 11.15 -8.80 3.58
C VAL A 162 11.01 -10.26 3.12
N LEU A 163 10.88 -11.21 4.05
CA LEU A 163 10.69 -12.63 3.74
C LEU A 163 9.26 -12.96 3.31
N ASN A 164 8.26 -12.20 3.78
CA ASN A 164 6.84 -12.40 3.48
C ASN A 164 6.35 -11.61 2.25
N ALA A 165 7.16 -10.73 1.66
CA ALA A 165 6.84 -10.12 0.39
C ALA A 165 6.73 -11.22 -0.68
N ALA A 166 5.50 -11.48 -1.12
CA ALA A 166 5.16 -12.57 -2.04
C ALA A 166 5.79 -12.34 -3.43
N ASP A 167 7.05 -12.68 -3.56
CA ASP A 167 7.67 -13.07 -4.82
C ASP A 167 7.72 -14.59 -4.83
N GLU A 168 7.13 -15.21 -5.82
CA GLU A 168 7.12 -16.67 -6.03
C GLU A 168 8.55 -17.19 -6.15
N GLY A 169 9.01 -17.88 -5.12
CA GLY A 169 10.31 -18.58 -5.11
C GLY A 169 10.87 -18.75 -3.69
N GLU A 170 11.54 -19.88 -3.43
CA GLU A 170 12.31 -20.09 -2.20
C GLU A 170 13.38 -19.00 -2.06
N ALA A 171 13.42 -18.36 -0.88
CA ALA A 171 14.44 -17.36 -0.58
C ALA A 171 15.78 -18.06 -0.31
N GLU A 172 16.80 -17.72 -1.07
CA GLU A 172 18.18 -18.10 -0.78
C GLU A 172 18.85 -16.96 0.01
N ILE A 173 19.42 -17.30 1.18
CA ILE A 173 20.04 -16.33 2.08
C ILE A 173 21.56 -16.53 2.03
N TYR A 174 22.30 -15.45 1.91
CA TYR A 174 23.77 -15.45 1.84
C TYR A 174 24.37 -14.43 2.83
N ASP A 175 25.58 -14.72 3.32
CA ASP A 175 26.41 -13.73 4.00
C ASP A 175 27.11 -12.80 3.00
N LEU A 176 27.89 -11.83 3.51
CA LEU A 176 28.65 -10.91 2.66
C LEU A 176 29.78 -11.58 1.86
N ASN A 177 30.19 -12.79 2.25
CA ASN A 177 31.23 -13.57 1.56
C ASN A 177 30.63 -14.50 0.50
N GLY A 178 29.28 -14.49 0.35
CA GLY A 178 28.57 -15.35 -0.61
C GLY A 178 28.28 -16.76 -0.11
N HIS A 179 28.48 -17.07 1.17
CA HIS A 179 28.12 -18.38 1.73
C HIS A 179 26.61 -18.44 1.97
N ARG A 180 25.98 -19.53 1.52
CA ARG A 180 24.56 -19.75 1.71
C ARG A 180 24.28 -20.05 3.20
N LEU A 181 23.32 -19.32 3.74
CA LEU A 181 22.85 -19.46 5.13
C LEU A 181 21.52 -20.21 5.17
N GLN A 182 21.27 -20.93 6.27
CA GLN A 182 19.99 -21.61 6.51
C GLN A 182 18.91 -20.68 7.08
N GLY A 183 19.28 -19.44 7.44
CA GLY A 183 18.39 -18.41 7.99
C GLY A 183 19.12 -17.09 8.15
N LEU A 184 18.36 -16.04 8.47
CA LEU A 184 18.92 -14.70 8.70
C LEU A 184 19.76 -14.69 9.98
N GLN A 185 20.96 -14.14 9.90
CA GLN A 185 21.89 -13.97 11.01
C GLN A 185 22.04 -12.51 11.41
N LYS A 186 22.47 -12.26 12.64
CA LYS A 186 22.79 -10.90 13.10
C LYS A 186 23.82 -10.26 12.18
N GLY A 187 23.56 -9.02 11.78
CA GLY A 187 24.39 -8.30 10.80
C GLY A 187 23.75 -8.28 9.41
N MET A 188 24.57 -8.13 8.39
CA MET A 188 24.12 -7.98 7.01
C MET A 188 23.94 -9.34 6.33
N ASN A 189 22.77 -9.53 5.73
CA ASN A 189 22.42 -10.70 4.94
C ASN A 189 22.02 -10.27 3.52
N ILE A 190 22.27 -11.13 2.54
CA ILE A 190 21.85 -10.96 1.15
C ILE A 190 20.76 -12.03 0.90
N VAL A 191 19.55 -11.59 0.62
CA VAL A 191 18.41 -12.46 0.30
C VAL A 191 18.17 -12.42 -1.20
N LYS A 192 18.28 -13.57 -1.86
CA LYS A 192 18.01 -13.73 -3.29
C LYS A 192 16.71 -14.51 -3.49
N ARG A 193 15.80 -13.99 -4.32
CA ARG A 193 14.58 -14.65 -4.75
C ARG A 193 14.45 -14.49 -6.26
N GLY A 194 14.52 -15.57 -6.99
CA GLY A 194 14.54 -15.51 -8.44
C GLY A 194 15.63 -14.58 -8.97
N ASN A 195 15.26 -13.55 -9.71
CA ASN A 195 16.18 -12.53 -10.25
C ASN A 195 16.36 -11.31 -9.32
N LYS A 196 15.70 -11.27 -8.17
CA LYS A 196 15.77 -10.14 -7.22
C LYS A 196 16.73 -10.46 -6.08
N THR A 197 17.63 -9.52 -5.78
CA THR A 197 18.55 -9.59 -4.64
C THR A 197 18.30 -8.41 -3.72
N THR A 198 18.08 -8.68 -2.43
CA THR A 198 17.79 -7.66 -1.40
C THR A 198 18.80 -7.78 -0.26
N LYS A 199 19.29 -6.65 0.23
CA LYS A 199 20.17 -6.56 1.39
C LYS A 199 19.33 -6.38 2.65
N VAL A 200 19.53 -7.23 3.66
CA VAL A 200 18.78 -7.25 4.93
C VAL A 200 19.76 -7.10 6.07
N ILE A 201 19.51 -6.19 7.00
CA ILE A 201 20.33 -5.99 8.20
C ILE A 201 19.52 -6.41 9.42
N ILE A 202 20.04 -7.38 10.18
CA ILE A 202 19.48 -7.83 11.46
C ILE A 202 20.29 -7.18 12.59
N LYS A 203 19.63 -6.42 13.44
CA LYS A 203 20.23 -5.75 14.61
C LYS A 203 20.40 -6.71 15.79
#